data_3879f7743a3200fea9841d0591ad367f
#
_entry.id   3879f7743a3200fea9841d0591ad367f
#
_cell.length_a   1.000
_cell.length_b   1.000
_cell.length_c   1.000
_cell.angle_alpha   90.00
_cell.angle_beta   90.00
_cell.angle_gamma   90.00
#
_symmetry.space_group_name_H-M   'P 1'
#
loop_
_entity.id
_entity.type
_entity.pdbx_description
1 polymer ?
#
loop_
_entity_poly.entity_id
_entity_poly.type
_entity_poly.pdbx_seq_one_letter_code
_entity_poly.pdbx_strand_id
1 'polypeptide(L)'
;VSVQTVDAGGRSQSMTSAPVAPHGPALQSALRLVQVDHARLAALLGGASGAGGESGAAAFERAFPGAIGAACIGAAGIGAACVGAACTGAAAHGPLLADAVPDLPLAPVHMKRLVPQHSAGAPQATPGAGHDASCYEIWQCAADDLRSVRRGALHYRYSEAAGLVFGSIVLNEADFAAQPATHAQAPLERATDAAYRMLFDLLDGLDMPHPLRIWNTVPAINLEQHGAERYRQFNAGRQRAFEACRRTLTGSVPAACALGSVGPLSAQGVPGEPLAVYFLASRTSADAIENPRQVSAFHYPAQYGARAPTFARAAAWSGAAGACTAPVLFISGTASIVGHRTVHHGDVLAQTRETLANLAAVLDQAARQGHGPFALADLTFKVYVRDGADAAMLAAIDSQLREAAGPHVRALYLHADVCRSDLLIEIEASAGHAVASLA
;
A
#
# COMPACT_ATOMS: atom_id res chain seq x y z
N VAL A 1 -15.49 31.34 -1.78
CA VAL A 1 -16.74 31.88 -1.24
C VAL A 1 -16.37 33.03 -0.30
N SER A 2 -16.67 34.25 -0.70
CA SER A 2 -16.39 35.45 0.11
C SER A 2 -17.40 35.55 1.23
N VAL A 3 -16.97 35.51 2.47
CA VAL A 3 -17.80 35.83 3.63
C VAL A 3 -17.64 37.33 3.92
N GLN A 4 -18.73 38.09 3.81
CA GLN A 4 -18.76 39.49 4.25
C GLN A 4 -19.20 39.54 5.71
N THR A 5 -18.35 40.08 6.56
CA THR A 5 -18.74 40.50 7.91
C THR A 5 -18.86 42.01 7.94
N VAL A 6 -19.96 42.54 8.45
CA VAL A 6 -20.23 43.99 8.61
C VAL A 6 -20.05 44.35 10.09
N ASP A 7 -19.26 45.35 10.38
CA ASP A 7 -19.11 45.89 11.73
C ASP A 7 -20.16 47.02 12.01
N ALA A 8 -20.31 47.39 13.28
CA ALA A 8 -21.29 48.36 13.74
C ALA A 8 -21.07 49.84 13.24
N GLY A 9 -20.10 50.06 12.36
CA GLY A 9 -19.75 51.39 11.85
C GLY A 9 -19.92 51.58 10.35
N GLY A 10 -20.42 50.57 9.61
CA GLY A 10 -20.83 50.71 8.20
C GLY A 10 -19.70 50.94 7.20
N ARG A 11 -18.46 50.59 7.44
CA ARG A 11 -17.35 50.61 6.47
C ARG A 11 -16.98 49.23 6.00
N SER A 12 -17.11 49.00 4.70
CA SER A 12 -16.68 47.78 4.02
C SER A 12 -15.15 47.79 3.86
N GLN A 13 -14.43 46.91 4.53
CA GLN A 13 -13.03 46.64 4.22
C GLN A 13 -12.92 45.32 3.45
N SER A 14 -12.45 45.43 2.23
CA SER A 14 -12.09 44.27 1.42
C SER A 14 -10.70 43.78 1.87
N MET A 15 -10.67 42.66 2.60
CA MET A 15 -9.42 41.91 2.84
C MET A 15 -9.11 41.10 1.59
N THR A 16 -8.21 41.59 0.77
CA THR A 16 -7.53 40.77 -0.24
C THR A 16 -6.60 39.82 0.48
N SER A 17 -6.86 38.52 0.41
CA SER A 17 -5.91 37.49 0.85
C SER A 17 -4.61 37.67 0.07
N ALA A 18 -3.51 37.89 0.78
CA ALA A 18 -2.18 37.91 0.19
C ALA A 18 -1.91 36.56 -0.52
N PRO A 19 -1.23 36.56 -1.68
CA PRO A 19 -0.82 35.32 -2.31
C PRO A 19 0.11 34.57 -1.35
N VAL A 20 -0.17 33.29 -1.12
CA VAL A 20 0.70 32.38 -0.39
C VAL A 20 2.06 32.38 -1.13
N ALA A 21 3.12 32.79 -0.44
CA ALA A 21 4.47 32.81 -0.98
C ALA A 21 4.85 31.41 -1.48
N PRO A 22 5.60 31.26 -2.60
CA PRO A 22 6.08 29.98 -3.04
C PRO A 22 6.95 29.36 -1.94
N HIS A 23 6.69 28.11 -1.63
CA HIS A 23 7.40 27.32 -0.63
C HIS A 23 8.92 27.48 -0.80
N GLY A 24 9.60 27.71 0.33
CA GLY A 24 11.07 27.70 0.40
C GLY A 24 11.68 26.41 -0.17
N PRO A 25 13.02 26.31 -0.26
CA PRO A 25 13.68 25.17 -0.90
C PRO A 25 13.10 23.87 -0.35
N ALA A 26 12.62 23.02 -1.26
CA ALA A 26 11.96 21.76 -0.92
C ALA A 26 12.87 20.96 0.02
N LEU A 27 12.42 20.74 1.26
CA LEU A 27 13.07 19.84 2.20
C LEU A 27 13.18 18.49 1.49
N GLN A 28 14.41 17.98 1.34
CA GLN A 28 14.62 16.69 0.70
C GLN A 28 13.97 15.61 1.57
N SER A 29 13.00 14.91 1.01
CA SER A 29 12.35 13.77 1.68
C SER A 29 13.35 12.61 1.79
N ALA A 30 13.32 11.91 2.93
CA ALA A 30 14.12 10.70 3.14
C ALA A 30 13.71 9.54 2.22
N LEU A 31 12.49 9.59 1.67
CA LEU A 31 11.94 8.58 0.80
C LEU A 31 11.44 9.19 -0.52
N ARG A 32 11.50 8.38 -1.57
CA ARG A 32 10.90 8.66 -2.87
C ARG A 32 10.14 7.44 -3.36
N LEU A 33 8.96 7.67 -3.94
CA LEU A 33 8.18 6.66 -4.63
C LEU A 33 8.25 6.91 -6.14
N VAL A 34 8.60 5.89 -6.91
CA VAL A 34 8.53 5.92 -8.38
C VAL A 34 7.50 4.90 -8.83
N GLN A 35 6.49 5.36 -9.55
CA GLN A 35 5.52 4.52 -10.25
C GLN A 35 5.96 4.43 -11.72
N VAL A 36 6.14 3.21 -12.23
CA VAL A 36 6.59 2.97 -13.61
C VAL A 36 5.78 1.86 -14.25
N ASP A 37 5.28 2.11 -15.46
CA ASP A 37 4.58 1.10 -16.24
C ASP A 37 5.55 0.03 -16.76
N HIS A 38 5.04 -1.20 -16.94
CA HIS A 38 5.84 -2.35 -17.40
C HIS A 38 6.58 -2.06 -18.71
N ALA A 39 5.90 -1.46 -19.70
CA ALA A 39 6.49 -1.15 -21.00
C ALA A 39 7.67 -0.15 -20.87
N ARG A 40 7.50 0.87 -20.03
CA ARG A 40 8.56 1.86 -19.75
C ARG A 40 9.74 1.24 -19.04
N LEU A 41 9.47 0.39 -18.04
CA LEU A 41 10.52 -0.33 -17.33
C LEU A 41 11.27 -1.28 -18.30
N ALA A 42 10.56 -2.01 -19.12
CA ALA A 42 11.17 -2.89 -20.15
C ALA A 42 12.08 -2.10 -21.10
N ALA A 43 11.65 -0.92 -21.55
CA ALA A 43 12.46 -0.04 -22.39
C ALA A 43 13.73 0.46 -21.68
N LEU A 44 13.63 0.80 -20.38
CA LEU A 44 14.78 1.23 -19.58
C LEU A 44 15.81 0.10 -19.38
N LEU A 45 15.33 -1.14 -19.21
CA LEU A 45 16.18 -2.30 -18.98
C LEU A 45 16.66 -2.95 -20.31
N GLY A 46 15.86 -2.93 -21.37
CA GLY A 46 16.12 -3.55 -22.67
C GLY A 46 17.07 -2.78 -23.57
N GLY A 47 17.23 -1.47 -23.38
CA GLY A 47 18.22 -0.64 -24.10
C GLY A 47 19.68 -1.04 -23.81
N ALA A 48 19.91 -1.92 -22.82
CA ALA A 48 21.23 -2.41 -22.42
C ALA A 48 21.68 -3.69 -23.13
N SER A 49 20.83 -4.33 -23.98
CA SER A 49 21.07 -5.68 -24.53
C SER A 49 21.88 -5.73 -25.83
N GLY A 50 22.53 -4.63 -26.26
CA GLY A 50 23.46 -4.61 -27.40
C GLY A 50 24.82 -5.25 -27.06
N ALA A 51 25.53 -5.79 -28.05
CA ALA A 51 26.86 -6.39 -27.86
C ALA A 51 27.84 -5.39 -27.21
N GLY A 52 28.12 -5.58 -25.94
CA GLY A 52 28.88 -4.66 -25.07
C GLY A 52 27.98 -3.85 -24.11
N GLY A 53 26.68 -4.14 -24.03
CA GLY A 53 25.69 -3.43 -23.24
C GLY A 53 25.81 -3.70 -21.73
N GLU A 54 25.36 -2.74 -20.97
CA GLU A 54 25.24 -2.76 -19.51
C GLU A 54 24.28 -3.87 -19.07
N SER A 55 24.53 -4.48 -17.92
CA SER A 55 23.58 -5.47 -17.35
C SER A 55 22.24 -4.81 -16.96
N GLY A 56 21.14 -5.56 -16.99
CA GLY A 56 19.83 -5.07 -16.55
C GLY A 56 19.86 -4.50 -15.14
N ALA A 57 20.66 -5.10 -14.24
CA ALA A 57 20.85 -4.61 -12.87
C ALA A 57 21.53 -3.23 -12.84
N ALA A 58 22.58 -3.02 -13.63
CA ALA A 58 23.28 -1.72 -13.70
C ALA A 58 22.37 -0.64 -14.34
N ALA A 59 21.62 -0.98 -15.38
CA ALA A 59 20.64 -0.07 -15.97
C ALA A 59 19.55 0.32 -14.98
N PHE A 60 19.10 -0.63 -14.15
CA PHE A 60 18.13 -0.39 -13.07
C PHE A 60 18.69 0.56 -12.00
N GLU A 61 19.87 0.26 -11.45
CA GLU A 61 20.49 1.10 -10.40
C GLU A 61 20.74 2.52 -10.91
N ARG A 62 21.09 2.71 -12.19
CA ARG A 62 21.21 4.05 -12.78
C ARG A 62 19.87 4.77 -12.91
N ALA A 63 18.81 4.05 -13.29
CA ALA A 63 17.47 4.63 -13.44
C ALA A 63 16.77 4.89 -12.09
N PHE A 64 17.04 4.03 -11.09
CA PHE A 64 16.41 4.06 -9.77
C PHE A 64 17.47 4.00 -8.65
N PRO A 65 18.34 4.99 -8.54
CA PRO A 65 19.39 4.99 -7.52
C PRO A 65 18.78 4.94 -6.12
N GLY A 66 19.36 4.12 -5.25
CA GLY A 66 18.85 3.95 -3.89
C GLY A 66 17.51 3.18 -3.79
N ALA A 67 17.16 2.37 -4.80
CA ALA A 67 15.96 1.52 -4.72
C ALA A 67 16.09 0.52 -3.58
N ILE A 68 15.20 0.60 -2.59
CA ILE A 68 15.19 -0.28 -1.41
C ILE A 68 14.24 -1.46 -1.58
N GLY A 69 13.22 -1.35 -2.42
CA GLY A 69 12.30 -2.42 -2.74
C GLY A 69 11.20 -1.98 -3.69
N ALA A 70 10.42 -2.94 -4.18
CA ALA A 70 9.35 -2.66 -5.11
C ALA A 70 8.12 -3.56 -4.89
N ALA A 71 6.94 -3.06 -5.30
CA ALA A 71 5.74 -3.85 -5.49
C ALA A 71 5.44 -3.99 -6.99
N CYS A 72 5.23 -5.22 -7.47
CA CYS A 72 4.75 -5.50 -8.81
C CYS A 72 3.23 -5.65 -8.77
N ILE A 73 2.52 -4.76 -9.43
CA ILE A 73 1.06 -4.64 -9.39
C ILE A 73 0.49 -5.02 -10.75
N GLY A 74 -0.58 -5.78 -10.77
CA GLY A 74 -1.30 -6.14 -11.99
C GLY A 74 -0.88 -7.47 -12.62
N ALA A 75 -0.01 -8.23 -12.01
CA ALA A 75 0.42 -9.53 -12.51
C ALA A 75 -0.67 -10.58 -12.30
N ALA A 76 -1.63 -10.68 -13.24
CA ALA A 76 -2.45 -11.86 -13.36
C ALA A 76 -1.58 -13.02 -13.86
N GLY A 77 -1.37 -14.04 -13.03
CA GLY A 77 -0.70 -15.27 -13.47
C GLY A 77 0.72 -15.53 -12.95
N ILE A 78 1.21 -14.79 -11.98
CA ILE A 78 2.41 -15.21 -11.24
C ILE A 78 1.96 -16.23 -10.18
N GLY A 79 1.37 -17.34 -10.64
CA GLY A 79 1.17 -18.48 -9.80
C GLY A 79 2.52 -19.06 -9.39
N ALA A 80 2.65 -19.50 -8.13
CA ALA A 80 3.63 -20.44 -7.55
C ALA A 80 5.09 -20.47 -8.05
N ALA A 81 5.41 -19.84 -9.16
CA ALA A 81 6.67 -19.98 -9.90
C ALA A 81 7.76 -19.01 -9.48
N CYS A 82 7.49 -18.08 -8.58
CA CYS A 82 8.53 -17.21 -8.01
C CYS A 82 9.25 -17.85 -6.81
N VAL A 83 8.91 -19.07 -6.43
CA VAL A 83 9.57 -19.81 -5.34
C VAL A 83 10.16 -21.12 -5.91
N GLY A 84 11.36 -21.04 -6.47
CA GLY A 84 12.22 -22.20 -6.74
C GLY A 84 11.84 -23.06 -7.96
N ALA A 85 12.74 -23.08 -8.96
CA ALA A 85 12.91 -24.04 -10.05
C ALA A 85 11.75 -24.25 -11.04
N ALA A 86 12.05 -23.88 -12.31
CA ALA A 86 11.47 -24.37 -13.55
C ALA A 86 9.96 -24.16 -13.79
N CYS A 87 9.60 -22.98 -14.28
CA CYS A 87 8.37 -22.79 -15.04
C CYS A 87 8.59 -23.24 -16.49
N THR A 88 8.07 -24.41 -16.86
CA THR A 88 7.88 -24.81 -18.24
C THR A 88 6.39 -24.69 -18.59
N GLY A 89 6.07 -23.78 -19.47
CA GLY A 89 4.80 -23.80 -20.20
C GLY A 89 3.85 -22.63 -20.00
N ALA A 90 3.61 -21.90 -21.06
CA ALA A 90 2.69 -20.81 -21.32
C ALA A 90 3.15 -19.40 -20.91
N ALA A 91 3.26 -18.55 -21.91
CA ALA A 91 3.69 -17.18 -21.92
C ALA A 91 3.06 -16.28 -20.85
N ALA A 92 3.50 -16.42 -19.61
CA ALA A 92 3.35 -15.44 -18.58
C ALA A 92 4.66 -14.64 -18.61
N HIS A 93 4.59 -13.38 -18.97
CA HIS A 93 5.70 -12.45 -18.74
C HIS A 93 5.96 -12.45 -17.23
N GLY A 94 6.98 -13.18 -16.76
CA GLY A 94 7.47 -13.14 -15.39
C GLY A 94 7.75 -11.70 -14.99
N PRO A 95 7.80 -11.36 -13.70
CA PRO A 95 8.05 -9.98 -13.30
C PRO A 95 9.42 -9.56 -13.82
N LEU A 96 9.42 -8.68 -14.81
CA LEU A 96 10.61 -8.14 -15.48
C LEU A 96 11.74 -7.78 -14.51
N LEU A 97 11.37 -7.23 -13.32
CA LEU A 97 12.33 -6.90 -12.27
C LEU A 97 12.92 -8.13 -11.58
N ALA A 98 12.20 -9.23 -11.42
CA ALA A 98 12.74 -10.42 -10.74
C ALA A 98 13.90 -11.03 -11.53
N ASP A 99 13.83 -10.97 -12.85
CA ASP A 99 14.89 -11.48 -13.73
C ASP A 99 16.03 -10.47 -13.90
N ALA A 100 15.71 -9.19 -14.05
CA ALA A 100 16.70 -8.13 -14.27
C ALA A 100 17.46 -7.72 -13.01
N VAL A 101 16.80 -7.76 -11.84
CA VAL A 101 17.34 -7.31 -10.55
C VAL A 101 16.95 -8.30 -9.46
N PRO A 102 17.53 -9.51 -9.46
CA PRO A 102 17.16 -10.58 -8.53
C PRO A 102 17.39 -10.21 -7.05
N ASP A 103 18.26 -9.25 -6.80
CA ASP A 103 18.60 -8.76 -5.45
C ASP A 103 17.61 -7.69 -4.93
N LEU A 104 16.66 -7.20 -5.75
CA LEU A 104 15.65 -6.26 -5.29
C LEU A 104 14.49 -7.03 -4.66
N PRO A 105 14.10 -6.75 -3.39
CA PRO A 105 12.88 -7.31 -2.82
C PRO A 105 11.67 -6.87 -3.64
N LEU A 106 10.97 -7.84 -4.21
CA LEU A 106 9.78 -7.61 -5.02
C LEU A 106 8.58 -8.24 -4.31
N ALA A 107 7.56 -7.43 -4.03
CA ALA A 107 6.29 -7.87 -3.51
C ALA A 107 5.32 -8.13 -4.68
N PRO A 108 4.79 -9.35 -4.86
CA PRO A 108 3.75 -9.62 -5.83
C PRO A 108 2.40 -9.11 -5.30
N VAL A 109 1.75 -8.24 -6.07
CA VAL A 109 0.40 -7.73 -5.78
C VAL A 109 -0.54 -8.21 -6.88
N HIS A 110 -1.24 -9.31 -6.63
CA HIS A 110 -2.13 -9.98 -7.58
C HIS A 110 -3.48 -9.25 -7.66
N MET A 111 -3.45 -8.01 -8.15
CA MET A 111 -4.62 -7.16 -8.34
C MET A 111 -4.59 -6.55 -9.74
N LYS A 112 -5.71 -6.61 -10.44
CA LYS A 112 -5.81 -6.04 -11.78
C LYS A 112 -5.79 -4.50 -11.68
N ARG A 113 -4.93 -3.85 -12.48
CA ARG A 113 -4.94 -2.40 -12.65
C ARG A 113 -6.20 -1.98 -13.39
N LEU A 114 -6.85 -0.93 -12.92
CA LEU A 114 -8.00 -0.29 -13.53
C LEU A 114 -7.58 1.08 -14.07
N VAL A 115 -8.15 1.49 -15.21
CA VAL A 115 -7.87 2.78 -15.84
C VAL A 115 -9.19 3.54 -16.02
N PRO A 116 -9.43 4.62 -15.27
CA PRO A 116 -10.60 5.46 -15.46
C PRO A 116 -10.62 6.05 -16.88
N GLN A 117 -11.75 5.94 -17.57
CA GLN A 117 -11.94 6.57 -18.88
C GLN A 117 -12.50 7.97 -18.67
N HIS A 118 -11.74 9.00 -19.05
CA HIS A 118 -12.22 10.38 -19.04
C HIS A 118 -13.04 10.65 -20.30
N SER A 119 -14.21 11.28 -20.13
CA SER A 119 -15.04 11.73 -21.23
C SER A 119 -14.26 12.76 -22.08
N ALA A 120 -14.09 12.45 -23.36
CA ALA A 120 -13.68 13.30 -24.48
C ALA A 120 -12.69 14.44 -24.18
N GLY A 121 -11.40 14.22 -24.48
CA GLY A 121 -10.39 15.30 -24.54
C GLY A 121 -8.95 14.91 -24.16
N ALA A 122 -8.73 13.80 -23.45
CA ALA A 122 -7.40 13.29 -23.22
C ALA A 122 -6.94 12.44 -24.43
N PRO A 123 -5.64 12.44 -24.80
CA PRO A 123 -5.13 11.55 -25.83
C PRO A 123 -5.51 10.13 -25.44
N GLN A 124 -6.32 9.49 -26.28
CA GLN A 124 -6.71 8.09 -26.12
C GLN A 124 -5.42 7.27 -26.10
N ALA A 125 -5.19 6.53 -25.02
CA ALA A 125 -4.25 5.44 -25.03
C ALA A 125 -4.61 4.56 -26.23
N THR A 126 -3.66 4.29 -27.10
CA THR A 126 -3.82 3.56 -28.35
C THR A 126 -4.68 2.31 -28.11
N PRO A 127 -5.78 2.09 -28.89
CA PRO A 127 -6.56 0.86 -28.78
C PRO A 127 -5.67 -0.30 -29.18
N GLY A 128 -5.25 -1.13 -28.23
CA GLY A 128 -4.30 -2.23 -28.47
C GLY A 128 -3.28 -2.43 -27.36
N ALA A 129 -3.02 -1.45 -26.50
CA ALA A 129 -2.32 -1.68 -25.25
C ALA A 129 -3.30 -2.40 -24.31
N GLY A 130 -3.20 -3.72 -24.23
CA GLY A 130 -4.09 -4.57 -23.44
C GLY A 130 -4.23 -4.03 -22.03
N HIS A 131 -5.45 -4.11 -21.47
CA HIS A 131 -5.83 -3.69 -20.11
C HIS A 131 -5.07 -4.44 -19.00
N ASP A 132 -3.97 -5.13 -19.30
CA ASP A 132 -3.16 -5.97 -18.42
C ASP A 132 -1.73 -5.44 -18.18
N ALA A 133 -1.50 -4.15 -18.40
CA ALA A 133 -0.15 -3.61 -18.18
C ALA A 133 0.13 -3.54 -16.67
N SER A 134 0.98 -4.45 -16.19
CA SER A 134 1.55 -4.40 -14.85
C SER A 134 2.27 -3.05 -14.65
N CYS A 135 2.23 -2.53 -13.42
CA CYS A 135 3.05 -1.39 -13.02
C CYS A 135 3.85 -1.74 -11.77
N TYR A 136 4.89 -0.96 -11.53
CA TYR A 136 5.78 -1.15 -10.39
C TYR A 136 5.76 0.10 -9.52
N GLU A 137 5.69 -0.09 -8.22
CA GLU A 137 5.95 0.95 -7.23
C GLU A 137 7.33 0.69 -6.62
N ILE A 138 8.29 1.55 -6.92
CA ILE A 138 9.68 1.41 -6.49
C ILE A 138 9.92 2.44 -5.39
N TRP A 139 10.23 1.97 -4.19
CA TRP A 139 10.65 2.81 -3.08
C TRP A 139 12.16 3.02 -3.12
N GLN A 140 12.58 4.27 -2.98
CA GLN A 140 13.98 4.70 -2.96
C GLN A 140 14.27 5.44 -1.67
N CYS A 141 15.48 5.29 -1.15
CA CYS A 141 16.03 6.11 -0.07
C CYS A 141 17.38 6.68 -0.50
N ALA A 142 17.78 7.79 0.12
CA ALA A 142 19.08 8.42 -0.14
C ALA A 142 20.18 7.65 0.64
N ALA A 143 20.57 6.49 0.13
CA ALA A 143 21.59 5.64 0.72
C ALA A 143 22.38 4.91 -0.37
N ASP A 144 23.67 4.73 -0.15
CA ASP A 144 24.62 4.03 -1.01
C ASP A 144 25.17 2.72 -0.38
N ASP A 145 24.78 2.43 0.87
CA ASP A 145 25.15 1.22 1.62
C ASP A 145 24.11 0.10 1.57
N LEU A 146 23.24 0.08 0.53
CA LEU A 146 22.15 -0.87 0.41
C LEU A 146 22.64 -2.31 0.33
N ARG A 147 22.09 -3.19 1.18
CA ARG A 147 22.37 -4.63 1.24
C ARG A 147 21.10 -5.43 1.07
N SER A 148 21.15 -6.43 0.19
CA SER A 148 20.03 -7.34 -0.09
C SER A 148 20.30 -8.72 0.52
N VAL A 149 19.26 -9.32 1.08
CA VAL A 149 19.33 -10.65 1.69
C VAL A 149 18.03 -11.41 1.40
N ARG A 150 18.16 -12.67 1.01
CA ARG A 150 17.04 -13.61 0.88
C ARG A 150 17.19 -14.76 1.88
N ARG A 151 16.13 -15.02 2.66
CA ARG A 151 16.05 -16.13 3.62
C ARG A 151 14.72 -16.85 3.46
N GLY A 152 14.70 -17.90 2.66
CA GLY A 152 13.47 -18.63 2.36
C GLY A 152 12.42 -17.73 1.71
N ALA A 153 11.27 -17.60 2.34
CA ALA A 153 10.16 -16.77 1.88
C ALA A 153 10.35 -15.26 2.09
N LEU A 154 11.33 -14.87 2.93
CA LEU A 154 11.62 -13.46 3.24
C LEU A 154 12.74 -12.96 2.34
N HIS A 155 12.47 -11.87 1.62
CA HIS A 155 13.44 -11.11 0.84
C HIS A 155 13.42 -9.66 1.30
N TYR A 156 14.59 -9.09 1.66
CA TYR A 156 14.67 -7.73 2.16
C TYR A 156 15.93 -7.01 1.69
N ARG A 157 15.84 -5.69 1.64
CA ARG A 157 16.97 -4.79 1.37
C ARG A 157 16.96 -3.69 2.40
N TYR A 158 18.14 -3.34 2.93
CA TYR A 158 18.26 -2.38 4.00
C TYR A 158 19.49 -1.50 3.85
N SER A 159 19.45 -0.33 4.49
CA SER A 159 20.56 0.57 4.69
C SER A 159 20.75 0.81 6.19
N GLU A 160 21.95 0.55 6.69
CA GLU A 160 22.29 0.86 8.07
C GLU A 160 22.42 2.37 8.29
N ALA A 161 22.98 3.08 7.30
CA ALA A 161 23.15 4.53 7.34
C ALA A 161 21.79 5.26 7.37
N ALA A 162 20.84 4.85 6.50
CA ALA A 162 19.50 5.42 6.49
C ALA A 162 18.62 4.90 7.64
N GLY A 163 18.98 3.78 8.28
CA GLY A 163 18.16 3.12 9.28
C GLY A 163 16.82 2.66 8.72
N LEU A 164 16.80 2.18 7.48
CA LEU A 164 15.60 1.77 6.75
C LEU A 164 15.71 0.35 6.20
N VAL A 165 14.61 -0.36 6.19
CA VAL A 165 14.46 -1.66 5.55
C VAL A 165 13.14 -1.75 4.80
N PHE A 166 13.18 -2.30 3.58
CA PHE A 166 12.02 -2.82 2.87
C PHE A 166 12.10 -4.34 2.84
N GLY A 167 11.01 -5.02 3.14
CA GLY A 167 10.92 -6.48 3.08
C GLY A 167 9.66 -6.96 2.40
N SER A 168 9.76 -8.15 1.79
CA SER A 168 8.66 -8.89 1.19
C SER A 168 8.69 -10.33 1.68
N ILE A 169 7.56 -10.84 2.14
CA ILE A 169 7.34 -12.22 2.59
C ILE A 169 6.20 -12.80 1.76
N VAL A 170 6.47 -13.93 1.10
CA VAL A 170 5.49 -14.59 0.23
C VAL A 170 5.35 -16.03 0.68
N LEU A 171 4.15 -16.44 1.10
CA LEU A 171 3.87 -17.77 1.66
C LEU A 171 2.70 -18.43 0.95
N ASN A 172 2.90 -19.66 0.50
CA ASN A 172 1.84 -20.48 -0.03
C ASN A 172 1.06 -21.13 1.13
N GLU A 173 -0.23 -20.92 1.18
CA GLU A 173 -1.10 -21.47 2.23
C GLU A 173 -1.11 -23.00 2.20
N ALA A 174 -0.94 -23.61 1.02
CA ALA A 174 -0.87 -25.06 0.87
C ALA A 174 0.27 -25.71 1.69
N ASP A 175 1.39 -25.02 1.89
CA ASP A 175 2.52 -25.51 2.70
C ASP A 175 2.13 -25.65 4.17
N PHE A 176 1.15 -24.87 4.61
CA PHE A 176 0.60 -24.91 5.97
C PHE A 176 -0.56 -25.89 6.11
N ALA A 177 -1.30 -26.18 5.02
CA ALA A 177 -2.35 -27.18 5.02
C ALA A 177 -1.82 -28.60 5.22
N ALA A 178 -0.64 -28.90 4.64
CA ALA A 178 0.02 -30.20 4.72
C ALA A 178 0.65 -30.51 6.10
N GLN A 179 0.83 -29.54 6.97
CA GLN A 179 1.43 -29.72 8.29
C GLN A 179 0.42 -30.33 9.27
N PRO A 180 0.84 -31.31 10.13
CA PRO A 180 -0.02 -31.83 11.18
C PRO A 180 -0.59 -30.68 12.04
N ALA A 181 -1.92 -30.60 12.10
CA ALA A 181 -2.58 -29.61 12.93
C ALA A 181 -2.41 -30.00 14.41
N THR A 182 -1.45 -29.39 15.09
CA THR A 182 -1.31 -29.52 16.55
C THR A 182 -2.41 -28.73 17.28
N HIS A 183 -3.10 -27.84 16.56
CA HIS A 183 -4.23 -27.03 17.04
C HIS A 183 -5.23 -26.82 15.89
N ALA A 184 -6.50 -26.52 16.22
CA ALA A 184 -7.58 -26.27 15.25
C ALA A 184 -7.43 -24.95 14.48
N GLN A 185 -6.21 -24.60 14.05
CA GLN A 185 -5.89 -23.36 13.36
C GLN A 185 -5.98 -23.53 11.85
N ALA A 186 -6.65 -22.60 11.19
CA ALA A 186 -6.70 -22.57 9.73
C ALA A 186 -5.32 -22.39 9.09
N PRO A 187 -5.07 -22.94 7.90
CA PRO A 187 -3.79 -22.76 7.18
C PRO A 187 -3.39 -21.28 7.02
N LEU A 188 -4.33 -20.40 6.65
CA LEU A 188 -4.08 -18.96 6.54
C LEU A 188 -3.67 -18.32 7.88
N GLU A 189 -4.30 -18.72 8.99
CA GLU A 189 -3.93 -18.23 10.33
C GLU A 189 -2.47 -18.59 10.65
N ARG A 190 -2.06 -19.82 10.35
CA ARG A 190 -0.68 -20.28 10.56
C ARG A 190 0.32 -19.58 9.64
N ALA A 191 -0.03 -19.42 8.35
CA ALA A 191 0.80 -18.71 7.40
C ALA A 191 1.00 -17.25 7.82
N THR A 192 -0.06 -16.59 8.31
CA THR A 192 0.00 -15.21 8.80
C THR A 192 0.85 -15.09 10.06
N ASP A 193 0.68 -15.99 11.04
CA ASP A 193 1.54 -16.03 12.25
C ASP A 193 3.02 -16.19 11.86
N ALA A 194 3.33 -17.11 10.94
CA ALA A 194 4.69 -17.32 10.45
C ALA A 194 5.25 -16.09 9.74
N ALA A 195 4.47 -15.44 8.84
CA ALA A 195 4.92 -14.25 8.14
C ALA A 195 5.27 -13.10 9.10
N TYR A 196 4.40 -12.83 10.07
CA TYR A 196 4.63 -11.73 11.02
C TYR A 196 5.75 -12.02 12.02
N ARG A 197 5.97 -13.29 12.41
CA ARG A 197 7.15 -13.66 13.21
C ARG A 197 8.44 -13.42 12.41
N MET A 198 8.50 -13.86 11.14
CA MET A 198 9.66 -13.60 10.28
C MET A 198 9.93 -12.10 10.12
N LEU A 199 8.86 -11.29 10.00
CA LEU A 199 8.96 -9.83 9.95
C LEU A 199 9.59 -9.29 11.24
N PHE A 200 9.06 -9.64 12.40
CA PHE A 200 9.52 -9.10 13.67
C PHE A 200 10.92 -9.56 14.04
N ASP A 201 11.24 -10.85 13.81
CA ASP A 201 12.59 -11.39 14.03
C ASP A 201 13.63 -10.68 13.15
N LEU A 202 13.27 -10.35 11.89
CA LEU A 202 14.12 -9.54 11.03
C LEU A 202 14.35 -8.15 11.62
N LEU A 203 13.28 -7.45 12.02
CA LEU A 203 13.36 -6.06 12.50
C LEU A 203 14.21 -5.98 13.77
N ASP A 204 14.07 -6.96 14.68
CA ASP A 204 14.90 -7.04 15.88
C ASP A 204 16.37 -7.33 15.52
N GLY A 205 16.61 -8.22 14.57
CA GLY A 205 17.96 -8.57 14.11
C GLY A 205 18.70 -7.43 13.41
N LEU A 206 17.98 -6.46 12.82
CA LEU A 206 18.56 -5.28 12.17
C LEU A 206 18.61 -4.03 13.07
N ASP A 207 18.11 -4.10 14.30
CA ASP A 207 17.90 -2.93 15.16
C ASP A 207 17.06 -1.83 14.45
N MET A 208 16.02 -2.27 13.74
CA MET A 208 15.04 -1.42 13.05
C MET A 208 13.59 -1.79 13.48
N PRO A 209 13.26 -1.69 14.77
CA PRO A 209 12.10 -2.34 15.36
C PRO A 209 10.75 -1.70 15.01
N HIS A 210 10.74 -0.61 14.22
CA HIS A 210 9.56 0.22 14.01
C HIS A 210 8.99 0.05 12.59
N PRO A 211 7.96 -0.81 12.36
CA PRO A 211 7.25 -0.83 11.10
C PRO A 211 6.55 0.51 10.86
N LEU A 212 6.81 1.14 9.73
CA LEU A 212 6.18 2.39 9.30
C LEU A 212 4.87 2.10 8.57
N ARG A 213 4.96 1.13 7.63
CA ARG A 213 3.86 0.73 6.77
C ARG A 213 3.93 -0.76 6.47
N ILE A 214 2.79 -1.47 6.60
CA ILE A 214 2.65 -2.88 6.22
C ILE A 214 1.50 -3.00 5.22
N TRP A 215 1.75 -3.68 4.09
CA TRP A 215 0.75 -4.04 3.10
C TRP A 215 0.54 -5.55 3.13
N ASN A 216 -0.72 -5.98 3.15
CA ASN A 216 -1.08 -7.38 3.17
C ASN A 216 -2.01 -7.69 2.00
N THR A 217 -1.62 -8.64 1.16
CA THR A 217 -2.48 -9.21 0.13
C THR A 217 -2.94 -10.58 0.59
N VAL A 218 -4.23 -10.70 0.88
CA VAL A 218 -4.86 -11.91 1.43
C VAL A 218 -5.77 -12.51 0.36
N PRO A 219 -5.42 -13.64 -0.28
CA PRO A 219 -6.25 -14.22 -1.32
C PRO A 219 -7.65 -14.57 -0.81
N ALA A 220 -8.68 -14.23 -1.60
CA ALA A 220 -10.09 -14.50 -1.30
C ALA A 220 -10.51 -14.06 0.12
N ILE A 221 -10.14 -12.85 0.52
CA ILE A 221 -10.21 -12.33 1.90
C ILE A 221 -11.58 -12.48 2.58
N ASN A 222 -12.69 -12.44 1.81
CA ASN A 222 -14.05 -12.56 2.34
C ASN A 222 -14.63 -13.98 2.26
N LEU A 223 -13.85 -14.97 1.78
CA LEU A 223 -14.33 -16.35 1.72
C LEU A 223 -14.49 -16.93 3.12
N GLU A 224 -15.65 -17.55 3.39
CA GLU A 224 -15.86 -18.35 4.60
C GLU A 224 -15.25 -19.73 4.42
N GLN A 225 -14.25 -20.07 5.24
CA GLN A 225 -13.53 -21.33 5.17
C GLN A 225 -13.02 -21.73 6.57
N HIS A 226 -12.93 -23.02 6.85
CA HIS A 226 -12.51 -23.52 8.18
C HIS A 226 -13.30 -22.93 9.37
N GLY A 227 -14.59 -22.60 9.16
CA GLY A 227 -15.48 -22.09 10.18
C GLY A 227 -15.35 -20.60 10.49
N ALA A 228 -14.59 -19.84 9.68
CA ALA A 228 -14.47 -18.39 9.82
C ALA A 228 -14.13 -17.72 8.48
N GLU A 229 -14.52 -16.46 8.34
CA GLU A 229 -14.06 -15.62 7.23
C GLU A 229 -12.53 -15.52 7.21
N ARG A 230 -11.93 -15.59 6.03
CA ARG A 230 -10.46 -15.58 5.87
C ARG A 230 -9.81 -14.31 6.44
N TYR A 231 -10.47 -13.18 6.39
CA TYR A 231 -9.99 -11.95 7.06
C TYR A 231 -9.88 -12.12 8.58
N ARG A 232 -10.83 -12.86 9.21
CA ARG A 232 -10.77 -13.16 10.65
C ARG A 232 -9.63 -14.13 10.97
N GLN A 233 -9.39 -15.12 10.12
CA GLN A 233 -8.24 -16.04 10.25
C GLN A 233 -6.91 -15.27 10.15
N PHE A 234 -6.79 -14.36 9.16
CA PHE A 234 -5.64 -13.47 9.01
C PHE A 234 -5.42 -12.63 10.28
N ASN A 235 -6.45 -11.98 10.81
CA ASN A 235 -6.34 -11.19 12.05
C ASN A 235 -5.91 -12.04 13.24
N ALA A 236 -6.40 -13.28 13.36
CA ALA A 236 -6.03 -14.21 14.43
C ALA A 236 -4.54 -14.57 14.36
N GLY A 237 -4.03 -14.92 13.17
CA GLY A 237 -2.60 -15.23 12.97
C GLY A 237 -1.71 -14.02 13.27
N ARG A 238 -2.09 -12.84 12.74
CA ARG A 238 -1.35 -11.59 12.97
C ARG A 238 -1.26 -11.24 14.46
N GLN A 239 -2.39 -11.21 15.17
CA GLN A 239 -2.40 -10.89 16.59
C GLN A 239 -1.56 -11.86 17.41
N ARG A 240 -1.61 -13.17 17.07
CA ARG A 240 -0.77 -14.19 17.73
C ARG A 240 0.72 -13.90 17.57
N ALA A 241 1.17 -13.52 16.37
CA ALA A 241 2.56 -13.14 16.13
C ALA A 241 2.95 -11.90 16.94
N PHE A 242 2.09 -10.86 17.00
CA PHE A 242 2.32 -9.69 17.83
C PHE A 242 2.50 -10.07 19.31
N GLU A 243 1.61 -10.90 19.85
CA GLU A 243 1.68 -11.39 21.25
C GLU A 243 2.97 -12.17 21.50
N ALA A 244 3.30 -13.11 20.61
CA ALA A 244 4.48 -13.97 20.76
C ALA A 244 5.81 -13.22 20.64
N CYS A 245 5.87 -12.21 19.76
CA CYS A 245 7.02 -11.34 19.60
C CYS A 245 6.98 -10.10 20.53
N ARG A 246 6.05 -10.08 21.50
CA ARG A 246 5.90 -9.02 22.50
C ARG A 246 5.73 -7.62 21.87
N ARG A 247 5.04 -7.55 20.73
CA ARG A 247 4.73 -6.29 20.05
C ARG A 247 3.46 -5.68 20.63
N THR A 248 3.40 -4.34 20.62
CA THR A 248 2.23 -3.60 21.08
C THR A 248 1.01 -3.88 20.19
N LEU A 249 -0.13 -4.19 20.81
CA LEU A 249 -1.41 -4.45 20.12
C LEU A 249 -2.28 -3.20 20.00
N THR A 250 -1.99 -2.16 20.78
CA THR A 250 -2.76 -0.93 20.88
C THR A 250 -1.85 0.30 20.91
N GLY A 251 -2.38 1.46 20.55
CA GLY A 251 -1.64 2.72 20.57
C GLY A 251 -0.63 2.82 19.43
N SER A 252 0.65 2.65 19.73
CA SER A 252 1.75 2.79 18.74
C SER A 252 1.87 1.54 17.86
N VAL A 253 0.89 1.32 16.99
CA VAL A 253 0.86 0.25 15.99
C VAL A 253 1.09 0.82 14.59
N PRO A 254 1.61 0.04 13.62
CA PRO A 254 1.92 0.54 12.28
C PRO A 254 0.67 0.93 11.48
N ALA A 255 0.86 1.79 10.48
CA ALA A 255 -0.11 1.93 9.42
C ALA A 255 -0.14 0.65 8.56
N ALA A 256 -1.34 0.15 8.23
CA ALA A 256 -1.46 -1.07 7.43
C ALA A 256 -2.74 -1.10 6.59
N CYS A 257 -2.76 -1.97 5.58
CA CYS A 257 -3.96 -2.40 4.87
C CYS A 257 -4.00 -3.93 4.78
N ALA A 258 -5.18 -4.48 4.53
CA ALA A 258 -5.37 -5.88 4.17
C ALA A 258 -6.42 -5.96 3.06
N LEU A 259 -5.97 -6.27 1.85
CA LEU A 259 -6.76 -6.28 0.62
C LEU A 259 -6.82 -7.70 0.07
N GLY A 260 -7.96 -8.05 -0.53
CA GLY A 260 -8.14 -9.34 -1.18
C GLY A 260 -7.66 -9.33 -2.62
N SER A 261 -6.78 -10.26 -3.00
CA SER A 261 -6.62 -10.59 -4.41
C SER A 261 -7.80 -11.45 -4.88
N VAL A 262 -8.26 -11.20 -6.12
CA VAL A 262 -9.42 -11.85 -6.73
C VAL A 262 -8.93 -12.86 -7.76
N GLY A 263 -8.30 -13.92 -7.29
CA GLY A 263 -7.79 -15.00 -8.13
C GLY A 263 -8.65 -16.26 -8.10
N PRO A 264 -8.37 -17.21 -9.00
CA PRO A 264 -9.11 -18.47 -9.05
C PRO A 264 -8.86 -19.33 -7.80
N LEU A 265 -9.90 -20.03 -7.37
CA LEU A 265 -9.79 -21.09 -6.36
C LEU A 265 -9.51 -22.42 -7.05
N SER A 266 -8.74 -23.29 -6.41
CA SER A 266 -8.60 -24.69 -6.82
C SER A 266 -9.91 -25.46 -6.67
N ALA A 267 -10.00 -26.66 -7.22
CA ALA A 267 -11.16 -27.54 -7.03
C ALA A 267 -11.44 -27.86 -5.54
N GLN A 268 -10.47 -27.72 -4.68
CA GLN A 268 -10.57 -27.88 -3.23
C GLN A 268 -10.87 -26.57 -2.49
N GLY A 269 -11.13 -25.48 -3.21
CA GLY A 269 -11.41 -24.16 -2.64
C GLY A 269 -10.19 -23.45 -2.06
N VAL A 270 -8.98 -23.90 -2.37
CA VAL A 270 -7.73 -23.24 -1.93
C VAL A 270 -7.37 -22.14 -2.92
N PRO A 271 -7.07 -20.93 -2.47
CA PRO A 271 -6.58 -19.88 -3.35
C PRO A 271 -5.28 -20.31 -4.05
N GLY A 272 -5.20 -20.02 -5.36
CA GLY A 272 -3.99 -20.27 -6.14
C GLY A 272 -2.88 -19.26 -5.90
N GLU A 273 -3.21 -18.12 -5.31
CA GLU A 273 -2.30 -17.02 -5.03
C GLU A 273 -1.74 -17.11 -3.61
N PRO A 274 -0.48 -16.68 -3.37
CA PRO A 274 0.12 -16.71 -2.05
C PRO A 274 -0.40 -15.56 -1.15
N LEU A 275 -0.31 -15.75 0.16
CA LEU A 275 -0.29 -14.64 1.12
C LEU A 275 0.99 -13.83 0.88
N ALA A 276 0.86 -12.53 0.61
CA ALA A 276 1.99 -11.63 0.50
C ALA A 276 1.91 -10.52 1.57
N VAL A 277 3.02 -10.36 2.31
CA VAL A 277 3.19 -9.29 3.29
C VAL A 277 4.45 -8.52 2.91
N TYR A 278 4.33 -7.23 2.64
CA TYR A 278 5.49 -6.38 2.41
C TYR A 278 5.43 -5.13 3.29
N PHE A 279 6.59 -4.56 3.57
CA PHE A 279 6.68 -3.53 4.59
C PHE A 279 7.85 -2.59 4.39
N LEU A 280 7.69 -1.39 4.92
CA LEU A 280 8.76 -0.44 5.23
C LEU A 280 8.89 -0.35 6.74
N ALA A 281 10.12 -0.40 7.24
CA ALA A 281 10.39 -0.22 8.67
C ALA A 281 11.67 0.61 8.87
N SER A 282 11.81 1.14 10.09
CA SER A 282 12.88 2.07 10.43
C SER A 282 13.46 1.81 11.81
N ARG A 283 14.68 2.32 12.02
CA ARG A 283 15.30 2.42 13.35
C ARG A 283 14.59 3.43 14.24
N THR A 284 13.99 4.48 13.66
CA THR A 284 13.23 5.49 14.38
C THR A 284 11.73 5.22 14.30
N SER A 285 11.00 5.51 15.38
CA SER A 285 9.56 5.31 15.44
C SER A 285 8.81 6.29 14.54
N ALA A 286 7.61 5.90 14.14
CA ALA A 286 6.60 6.79 13.62
C ALA A 286 5.53 7.06 14.68
N ASP A 287 4.93 8.24 14.64
CA ASP A 287 3.79 8.58 15.48
C ASP A 287 2.50 8.02 14.87
N ALA A 288 1.78 7.21 15.64
CA ALA A 288 0.50 6.67 15.22
C ALA A 288 -0.59 7.75 15.26
N ILE A 289 -1.40 7.81 14.22
CA ILE A 289 -2.49 8.77 14.09
C ILE A 289 -3.80 7.99 13.97
N GLU A 290 -4.76 8.32 14.85
CA GLU A 290 -6.10 7.75 14.81
C GLU A 290 -7.10 8.73 14.19
N ASN A 291 -8.19 8.21 13.63
CA ASN A 291 -9.24 9.02 13.03
C ASN A 291 -10.32 9.35 14.08
N PRO A 292 -10.58 10.63 14.40
CA PRO A 292 -11.58 10.99 15.40
C PRO A 292 -13.03 10.60 15.00
N ARG A 293 -13.28 10.29 13.74
CA ARG A 293 -14.59 9.80 13.25
C ARG A 293 -14.78 8.29 13.41
N GLN A 294 -13.72 7.56 13.76
CA GLN A 294 -13.72 6.10 13.79
C GLN A 294 -13.24 5.58 15.14
N VAL A 295 -13.75 4.43 15.55
CA VAL A 295 -13.16 3.65 16.65
C VAL A 295 -11.82 3.09 16.16
N SER A 296 -10.77 3.13 16.98
CA SER A 296 -9.49 2.51 16.67
C SER A 296 -9.67 1.03 16.31
N ALA A 297 -8.98 0.55 15.28
CA ALA A 297 -9.19 -0.81 14.75
C ALA A 297 -9.00 -1.88 15.83
N PHE A 298 -8.02 -1.69 16.70
CA PHE A 298 -7.70 -2.59 17.81
C PHE A 298 -8.74 -2.57 18.96
N HIS A 299 -9.75 -1.70 18.90
CA HIS A 299 -10.89 -1.64 19.81
C HIS A 299 -12.22 -2.04 19.15
N TYR A 300 -12.17 -2.67 17.98
CA TYR A 300 -13.39 -3.11 17.32
C TYR A 300 -14.13 -4.17 18.15
N PRO A 301 -15.48 -4.09 18.18
CA PRO A 301 -16.31 -5.08 18.89
C PRO A 301 -16.11 -6.50 18.35
N ALA A 302 -16.34 -7.50 19.21
CA ALA A 302 -16.18 -8.93 18.91
C ALA A 302 -17.01 -9.44 17.72
N GLN A 303 -18.07 -8.70 17.32
CA GLN A 303 -18.84 -9.02 16.12
C GLN A 303 -18.01 -9.06 14.83
N TYR A 304 -16.88 -8.34 14.78
CA TYR A 304 -15.93 -8.33 13.66
C TYR A 304 -14.86 -9.42 13.74
N GLY A 305 -14.92 -10.27 14.77
CA GLY A 305 -14.00 -11.38 15.01
C GLY A 305 -13.56 -11.43 16.47
N ALA A 306 -13.10 -12.59 16.90
CA ALA A 306 -12.57 -12.79 18.27
C ALA A 306 -11.25 -12.02 18.49
N ARG A 307 -10.58 -11.64 17.42
CA ARG A 307 -9.31 -10.90 17.40
C ARG A 307 -9.45 -9.62 16.58
N ALA A 308 -9.25 -8.48 17.23
CA ALA A 308 -9.35 -7.18 16.59
C ALA A 308 -8.18 -6.96 15.60
N PRO A 309 -8.38 -6.20 14.50
CA PRO A 309 -7.29 -5.80 13.63
C PRO A 309 -6.26 -4.92 14.36
N THR A 310 -4.98 -5.10 14.05
CA THR A 310 -3.88 -4.39 14.70
C THR A 310 -3.23 -3.43 13.72
N PHE A 311 -3.72 -2.18 13.64
CA PHE A 311 -3.16 -1.11 12.83
C PHE A 311 -3.67 0.26 13.30
N ALA A 312 -2.86 1.33 13.10
CA ALA A 312 -3.27 2.73 13.24
C ALA A 312 -3.87 3.25 11.93
N ARG A 313 -4.65 4.32 11.98
CA ARG A 313 -5.25 4.95 10.80
C ARG A 313 -4.22 5.62 9.90
N ALA A 314 -3.14 6.13 10.49
CA ALA A 314 -1.95 6.57 9.78
C ALA A 314 -0.72 6.48 10.68
N ALA A 315 0.46 6.62 10.06
CA ALA A 315 1.74 6.74 10.73
C ALA A 315 2.52 7.91 10.13
N ALA A 316 3.00 8.83 10.96
CA ALA A 316 3.85 9.94 10.56
C ALA A 316 5.29 9.67 10.98
N TRP A 317 6.20 9.65 10.02
CA TRP A 317 7.61 9.37 10.24
C TRP A 317 8.48 10.56 9.81
N SER A 318 9.29 11.06 10.73
CA SER A 318 10.12 12.26 10.52
C SER A 318 11.58 11.96 10.13
N GLY A 319 11.87 10.71 9.76
CA GLY A 319 13.24 10.31 9.38
C GLY A 319 14.14 10.03 10.58
N ALA A 320 15.44 9.85 10.31
CA ALA A 320 16.44 9.69 11.36
C ALA A 320 16.59 10.99 12.17
N ALA A 321 16.86 10.85 13.47
CA ALA A 321 17.03 11.99 14.38
C ALA A 321 18.12 12.98 13.86
N GLY A 322 17.74 14.24 13.69
CA GLY A 322 18.62 15.31 13.17
C GLY A 322 18.52 15.59 11.67
N ALA A 323 17.81 14.77 10.89
CA ALA A 323 17.45 15.12 9.53
C ALA A 323 16.25 16.08 9.59
N CYS A 324 16.43 17.32 9.16
CA CYS A 324 15.36 18.32 9.03
C CYS A 324 14.51 18.01 7.78
N THR A 325 13.91 16.84 7.74
CA THR A 325 13.05 16.38 6.63
C THR A 325 11.59 16.60 6.98
N ALA A 326 10.79 16.96 5.99
CA ALA A 326 9.34 16.94 6.16
C ALA A 326 8.90 15.51 6.54
N PRO A 327 7.93 15.37 7.46
CA PRO A 327 7.44 14.04 7.83
C PRO A 327 6.83 13.33 6.63
N VAL A 328 7.06 12.01 6.53
CA VAL A 328 6.36 11.14 5.59
C VAL A 328 5.14 10.59 6.30
N LEU A 329 3.97 10.78 5.70
CA LEU A 329 2.69 10.28 6.21
C LEU A 329 2.26 9.06 5.40
N PHE A 330 2.04 7.93 6.08
CA PHE A 330 1.44 6.73 5.52
C PHE A 330 0.03 6.58 6.08
N ILE A 331 -0.99 6.68 5.23
CA ILE A 331 -2.39 6.50 5.61
C ILE A 331 -2.80 5.06 5.29
N SER A 332 -3.32 4.37 6.28
CA SER A 332 -3.86 3.01 6.18
C SER A 332 -5.02 2.92 5.21
N GLY A 333 -5.34 1.71 4.78
CA GLY A 333 -6.59 1.44 4.06
C GLY A 333 -7.78 2.05 4.80
N THR A 334 -8.40 3.02 4.15
CA THR A 334 -9.52 3.83 4.68
C THR A 334 -10.75 3.57 3.84
N ALA A 335 -11.89 3.32 4.48
CA ALA A 335 -13.14 2.97 3.83
C ALA A 335 -14.32 3.73 4.45
N SER A 336 -15.52 3.48 3.94
CA SER A 336 -16.78 4.10 4.38
C SER A 336 -17.22 3.55 5.75
N ILE A 337 -16.49 3.93 6.80
CA ILE A 337 -16.73 3.50 8.18
C ILE A 337 -16.87 4.74 9.08
N VAL A 338 -17.95 4.79 9.86
CA VAL A 338 -18.17 5.78 10.93
C VAL A 338 -18.29 5.04 12.27
N GLY A 339 -17.54 5.48 13.26
CA GLY A 339 -17.33 4.67 14.47
C GLY A 339 -16.69 3.34 14.11
N HIS A 340 -17.42 2.25 14.25
CA HIS A 340 -16.99 0.92 13.80
C HIS A 340 -17.87 0.32 12.69
N ARG A 341 -18.89 1.04 12.21
CA ARG A 341 -19.91 0.54 11.31
C ARG A 341 -19.64 0.97 9.88
N THR A 342 -19.81 0.07 8.92
CA THR A 342 -19.93 0.40 7.51
C THR A 342 -21.17 1.27 7.29
N VAL A 343 -21.05 2.32 6.51
CA VAL A 343 -22.16 3.19 6.10
C VAL A 343 -22.26 3.21 4.58
N HIS A 344 -23.43 3.65 4.07
CA HIS A 344 -23.71 3.71 2.63
C HIS A 344 -23.63 2.35 1.91
N HIS A 345 -24.30 1.33 2.50
CA HIS A 345 -24.33 -0.02 1.93
C HIS A 345 -24.85 0.00 0.48
N GLY A 346 -24.14 -0.64 -0.44
CA GLY A 346 -24.50 -0.78 -1.85
C GLY A 346 -24.31 0.47 -2.72
N ASP A 347 -23.86 1.61 -2.15
CA ASP A 347 -23.62 2.85 -2.89
C ASP A 347 -22.13 3.21 -2.87
N VAL A 348 -21.40 2.80 -3.91
CA VAL A 348 -19.96 3.02 -4.02
C VAL A 348 -19.61 4.52 -4.07
N LEU A 349 -20.44 5.37 -4.68
CA LEU A 349 -20.16 6.80 -4.78
C LEU A 349 -20.36 7.50 -3.42
N ALA A 350 -21.36 7.10 -2.66
CA ALA A 350 -21.51 7.56 -1.28
C ALA A 350 -20.40 7.03 -0.38
N GLN A 351 -19.97 5.77 -0.56
CA GLN A 351 -18.81 5.23 0.13
C GLN A 351 -17.53 5.97 -0.24
N THR A 352 -17.34 6.39 -1.48
CA THR A 352 -16.18 7.19 -1.91
C THR A 352 -16.15 8.54 -1.17
N ARG A 353 -17.27 9.26 -1.12
CA ARG A 353 -17.36 10.53 -0.39
C ARG A 353 -17.05 10.38 1.09
N GLU A 354 -17.60 9.35 1.73
CA GLU A 354 -17.36 9.07 3.15
C GLU A 354 -15.88 8.72 3.42
N THR A 355 -15.27 7.94 2.51
CA THR A 355 -13.85 7.59 2.57
C THR A 355 -12.98 8.85 2.46
N LEU A 356 -13.27 9.75 1.53
CA LEU A 356 -12.56 11.02 1.38
C LEU A 356 -12.72 11.92 2.63
N ALA A 357 -13.91 11.96 3.24
CA ALA A 357 -14.13 12.66 4.51
C ALA A 357 -13.33 12.04 5.66
N ASN A 358 -13.17 10.72 5.68
CA ASN A 358 -12.32 10.02 6.65
C ASN A 358 -10.84 10.33 6.44
N LEU A 359 -10.36 10.39 5.19
CA LEU A 359 -8.99 10.81 4.88
C LEU A 359 -8.72 12.24 5.32
N ALA A 360 -9.63 13.19 5.03
CA ALA A 360 -9.51 14.57 5.49
C ALA A 360 -9.41 14.66 7.02
N ALA A 361 -10.22 13.89 7.75
CA ALA A 361 -10.16 13.86 9.21
C ALA A 361 -8.83 13.31 9.77
N VAL A 362 -8.21 12.35 9.08
CA VAL A 362 -6.86 11.85 9.41
C VAL A 362 -5.82 12.94 9.19
N LEU A 363 -5.89 13.70 8.07
CA LEU A 363 -4.99 14.81 7.80
C LEU A 363 -5.11 15.93 8.85
N ASP A 364 -6.33 16.29 9.22
CA ASP A 364 -6.59 17.25 10.29
C ASP A 364 -6.01 16.77 11.63
N GLN A 365 -6.10 15.47 11.92
CA GLN A 365 -5.55 14.90 13.14
C GLN A 365 -4.01 14.87 13.10
N ALA A 366 -3.40 14.56 11.95
CA ALA A 366 -1.97 14.65 11.75
C ALA A 366 -1.46 16.08 12.03
N ALA A 367 -2.13 17.09 11.47
CA ALA A 367 -1.78 18.48 11.70
C ALA A 367 -1.89 18.89 13.18
N ARG A 368 -2.94 18.43 13.89
CA ARG A 368 -3.09 18.65 15.33
C ARG A 368 -1.96 18.04 16.17
N GLN A 369 -1.36 16.94 15.69
CA GLN A 369 -0.22 16.29 16.33
C GLN A 369 1.13 16.89 15.89
N GLY A 370 1.13 17.95 15.08
CA GLY A 370 2.35 18.61 14.60
C GLY A 370 2.97 18.00 13.34
N HIS A 371 2.26 17.09 12.68
CA HIS A 371 2.69 16.45 11.42
C HIS A 371 1.94 17.07 10.24
N GLY A 372 2.50 18.07 9.62
CA GLY A 372 1.86 18.76 8.50
C GLY A 372 1.94 20.27 8.59
N PRO A 373 1.10 21.00 7.83
CA PRO A 373 -0.18 20.55 7.24
C PRO A 373 -0.02 19.75 5.95
N PHE A 374 -0.90 18.76 5.75
CA PHE A 374 -1.13 18.06 4.48
C PHE A 374 -2.57 18.29 4.02
N ALA A 375 -2.77 18.45 2.71
CA ALA A 375 -4.08 18.48 2.08
C ALA A 375 -4.32 17.20 1.25
N LEU A 376 -5.56 16.93 0.86
CA LEU A 376 -5.86 15.82 -0.04
C LEU A 376 -5.07 15.91 -1.36
N ALA A 377 -4.79 17.14 -1.84
CA ALA A 377 -4.00 17.38 -3.05
C ALA A 377 -2.53 16.93 -2.95
N ASP A 378 -1.99 16.80 -1.74
CA ASP A 378 -0.59 16.37 -1.51
C ASP A 378 -0.43 14.85 -1.52
N LEU A 379 -1.55 14.11 -1.50
CA LEU A 379 -1.56 12.66 -1.38
C LEU A 379 -1.27 11.96 -2.72
N THR A 380 -0.57 10.85 -2.63
CA THR A 380 -0.54 9.81 -3.66
C THR A 380 -1.43 8.67 -3.21
N PHE A 381 -2.43 8.34 -4.03
CA PHE A 381 -3.50 7.42 -3.68
C PHE A 381 -3.34 6.05 -4.32
N LYS A 382 -3.73 4.99 -3.61
CA LYS A 382 -4.16 3.71 -4.18
C LYS A 382 -5.63 3.49 -3.85
N VAL A 383 -6.43 3.31 -4.89
CA VAL A 383 -7.88 3.17 -4.82
C VAL A 383 -8.24 1.73 -5.18
N TYR A 384 -8.74 0.99 -4.23
CA TYR A 384 -9.14 -0.39 -4.37
C TYR A 384 -10.65 -0.46 -4.56
N VAL A 385 -11.09 -1.00 -5.69
CA VAL A 385 -12.50 -1.07 -6.09
C VAL A 385 -12.91 -2.53 -6.25
N ARG A 386 -13.97 -2.93 -5.57
CA ARG A 386 -14.47 -4.31 -5.56
C ARG A 386 -15.07 -4.72 -6.91
N ASP A 387 -15.83 -3.85 -7.54
CA ASP A 387 -16.41 -4.09 -8.87
C ASP A 387 -15.72 -3.17 -9.89
N GLY A 388 -14.58 -3.62 -10.38
CA GLY A 388 -13.78 -2.86 -11.35
C GLY A 388 -14.22 -3.00 -12.80
N ALA A 389 -15.29 -3.73 -13.09
CA ALA A 389 -15.73 -3.98 -14.46
C ALA A 389 -16.53 -2.81 -15.06
N ASP A 390 -17.19 -2.00 -14.22
CA ASP A 390 -18.00 -0.85 -14.66
C ASP A 390 -17.11 0.39 -14.87
N ALA A 391 -16.85 0.69 -16.14
CA ALA A 391 -16.03 1.84 -16.53
C ALA A 391 -16.69 3.20 -16.18
N ALA A 392 -18.02 3.29 -16.21
CA ALA A 392 -18.73 4.53 -15.87
C ALA A 392 -18.66 4.79 -14.35
N MET A 393 -18.81 3.76 -13.55
CA MET A 393 -18.62 3.83 -12.10
C MET A 393 -17.18 4.23 -11.75
N LEU A 394 -16.18 3.65 -12.40
CA LEU A 394 -14.78 3.97 -12.17
C LEU A 394 -14.48 5.45 -12.52
N ALA A 395 -15.03 5.94 -13.64
CA ALA A 395 -14.90 7.34 -14.03
C ALA A 395 -15.58 8.29 -13.01
N ALA A 396 -16.72 7.90 -12.45
CA ALA A 396 -17.41 8.67 -11.42
C ALA A 396 -16.62 8.71 -10.09
N ILE A 397 -15.99 7.61 -9.68
CA ILE A 397 -15.08 7.56 -8.53
C ILE A 397 -13.90 8.50 -8.75
N ASP A 398 -13.23 8.44 -9.92
CA ASP A 398 -12.11 9.32 -10.25
C ASP A 398 -12.53 10.81 -10.27
N SER A 399 -13.73 11.09 -10.78
CA SER A 399 -14.27 12.46 -10.77
C SER A 399 -14.43 13.00 -9.35
N GLN A 400 -14.99 12.22 -8.42
CA GLN A 400 -15.11 12.62 -7.02
C GLN A 400 -13.75 12.82 -6.34
N LEU A 401 -12.77 11.95 -6.66
CA LEU A 401 -11.42 12.09 -6.13
C LEU A 401 -10.76 13.39 -6.63
N ARG A 402 -10.91 13.72 -7.93
CA ARG A 402 -10.40 14.96 -8.50
C ARG A 402 -11.13 16.21 -8.01
N GLU A 403 -12.41 16.11 -7.75
CA GLU A 403 -13.18 17.20 -7.14
C GLU A 403 -12.65 17.51 -5.72
N ALA A 404 -12.32 16.48 -4.93
CA ALA A 404 -11.85 16.63 -3.57
C ALA A 404 -10.35 17.00 -3.45
N ALA A 405 -9.50 16.40 -4.30
CA ALA A 405 -8.04 16.48 -4.21
C ALA A 405 -7.39 17.32 -5.33
N GLY A 406 -8.19 17.83 -6.27
CA GLY A 406 -7.72 18.63 -7.39
C GLY A 406 -7.44 17.84 -8.67
N PRO A 407 -7.30 18.55 -9.82
CA PRO A 407 -7.21 17.91 -11.15
C PRO A 407 -5.91 17.10 -11.36
N HIS A 408 -4.86 17.39 -10.61
CA HIS A 408 -3.53 16.76 -10.73
C HIS A 408 -3.34 15.61 -9.76
N VAL A 409 -4.44 14.99 -9.28
CA VAL A 409 -4.38 13.85 -8.37
C VAL A 409 -3.55 12.70 -8.95
N ARG A 410 -2.72 12.10 -8.11
CA ARG A 410 -1.95 10.89 -8.42
C ARG A 410 -2.67 9.71 -7.79
N ALA A 411 -3.32 8.90 -8.62
CA ALA A 411 -4.09 7.75 -8.17
C ALA A 411 -3.83 6.50 -9.03
N LEU A 412 -3.60 5.39 -8.36
CA LEU A 412 -3.54 4.06 -8.94
C LEU A 412 -4.81 3.30 -8.54
N TYR A 413 -5.58 2.84 -9.53
CA TYR A 413 -6.82 2.11 -9.32
C TYR A 413 -6.59 0.62 -9.47
N LEU A 414 -7.11 -0.18 -8.54
CA LEU A 414 -6.91 -1.62 -8.48
C LEU A 414 -8.23 -2.34 -8.21
N HIS A 415 -8.46 -3.45 -8.91
CA HIS A 415 -9.54 -4.38 -8.61
C HIS A 415 -9.13 -5.25 -7.43
N ALA A 416 -9.84 -5.15 -6.32
CA ALA A 416 -9.55 -5.91 -5.11
C ALA A 416 -10.79 -6.10 -4.24
N ASP A 417 -10.82 -7.20 -3.49
CA ASP A 417 -11.74 -7.34 -2.37
C ASP A 417 -11.27 -6.51 -1.17
N VAL A 418 -12.21 -5.88 -0.51
CA VAL A 418 -11.97 -5.10 0.72
C VAL A 418 -12.23 -5.98 1.94
N CYS A 419 -11.65 -5.63 3.07
CA CYS A 419 -11.67 -6.41 4.30
C CYS A 419 -13.06 -6.76 4.86
N ARG A 420 -14.12 -6.08 4.42
CA ARG A 420 -15.54 -6.41 4.69
C ARG A 420 -16.29 -6.49 3.38
N SER A 421 -17.17 -7.47 3.25
CA SER A 421 -17.95 -7.74 2.03
C SER A 421 -18.91 -6.59 1.64
N ASP A 422 -19.33 -5.76 2.59
CA ASP A 422 -20.21 -4.60 2.39
C ASP A 422 -19.46 -3.29 2.04
N LEU A 423 -18.13 -3.32 2.01
CA LEU A 423 -17.29 -2.22 1.53
C LEU A 423 -16.98 -2.43 0.04
N LEU A 424 -17.30 -1.44 -0.77
CA LEU A 424 -17.14 -1.45 -2.23
C LEU A 424 -15.85 -0.75 -2.69
N ILE A 425 -15.29 0.07 -1.80
CA ILE A 425 -14.08 0.85 -2.06
C ILE A 425 -13.25 1.00 -0.77
N GLU A 426 -11.94 0.97 -0.94
CA GLU A 426 -10.96 1.33 0.08
C GLU A 426 -9.89 2.22 -0.56
N ILE A 427 -9.40 3.21 0.16
CA ILE A 427 -8.36 4.12 -0.32
C ILE A 427 -7.23 4.15 0.71
N GLU A 428 -6.02 3.85 0.29
CA GLU A 428 -4.81 4.15 1.03
C GLU A 428 -4.08 5.33 0.38
N ALA A 429 -3.25 6.02 1.14
CA ALA A 429 -2.52 7.16 0.62
C ALA A 429 -1.19 7.37 1.35
N SER A 430 -0.33 8.15 0.73
CA SER A 430 0.91 8.63 1.35
C SER A 430 1.25 10.05 0.91
N ALA A 431 1.98 10.78 1.76
CA ALA A 431 2.43 12.14 1.49
C ALA A 431 3.81 12.43 2.12
N GLY A 432 4.39 13.59 1.82
CA GLY A 432 5.66 14.02 2.41
C GLY A 432 6.90 13.39 1.79
N HIS A 433 6.74 12.50 0.82
CA HIS A 433 7.83 11.94 0.03
C HIS A 433 7.81 12.46 -1.42
N ALA A 434 8.96 12.44 -2.09
CA ALA A 434 9.00 12.74 -3.51
C ALA A 434 8.28 11.65 -4.32
N VAL A 435 7.58 12.03 -5.39
CA VAL A 435 6.89 11.09 -6.28
C VAL A 435 7.27 11.37 -7.73
N ALA A 436 7.56 10.32 -8.47
CA ALA A 436 7.72 10.37 -9.92
C ALA A 436 6.83 9.29 -10.57
N SER A 437 6.24 9.63 -11.72
CA SER A 437 5.53 8.67 -12.56
C SER A 437 6.23 8.61 -13.91
N LEU A 438 6.59 7.40 -14.34
CA LEU A 438 7.23 7.11 -15.61
C LEU A 438 6.28 6.24 -16.43
N ALA A 439 5.53 6.89 -17.33
CA ALA A 439 4.61 6.23 -18.28
C ALA A 439 5.31 5.86 -19.59
#